data_84b3e47063ddf9080c12c45c89492374
#
_entry.id   84b3e47063ddf9080c12c45c89492374
#
_cell.length_a   1.000
_cell.length_b   1.000
_cell.length_c   1.000
_cell.angle_alpha   90.00
_cell.angle_beta   90.00
_cell.angle_gamma   90.00
#
_symmetry.space_group_name_H-M   'P 1'
#
loop_
_entity.id
_entity.type
_entity.pdbx_description
1 polymer ?
#
loop_
_entity_poly.entity_id
_entity_poly.type
_entity_poly.pdbx_seq_one_letter_code
_entity_poly.pdbx_strand_id
1 'polypeptide(L)'
;MGLKNTLDQCIAAGHEMTRAIAVAQFNDDSPGARKITRRWRVGEAADLIGVSPQAIRDAEKAGRLPYPDLEMRGRVEQRVGYTIEQINHMRDVFGTRLRRPDESIPPVIAVAAHKGGVYKTSVSVHLAQDLALKGLRVLLVEGNDPQGTASMYHGWVPDLHIHAEDTLLPFNLGERDDAFYAIRQTCWPGLDIIPSCLALHRIETELMGRYDEGKLPTEPHMMLRLAIESVAQDYDVVVIDSAPNLGIGTINVGCAADVLIVPTPAELFDYTSALQFFDMLRDLLKNVDLQGFEPDVRILLTKYSNNNGSQSPWMEEQIRDAWGGMVLKNVVRETDEVGKGQIRMRTVFEQAIDQRSSTGAWRNALAIWEPVCNEIFDRLIKPRWEIR
;
A
#
# COMPACT_ATOMS: atom_id res chain seq x y z
N MET A 1 33.38 6.28 -26.84
CA MET A 1 31.93 6.11 -26.82
C MET A 1 31.34 7.28 -26.04
N GLY A 2 30.44 8.07 -26.60
CA GLY A 2 29.89 9.24 -25.88
C GLY A 2 28.94 8.84 -24.79
N LEU A 3 28.78 9.64 -23.73
CA LEU A 3 27.90 9.41 -22.57
C LEU A 3 26.49 8.94 -22.99
N LYS A 4 25.90 9.59 -23.99
CA LYS A 4 24.57 9.25 -24.51
C LYS A 4 24.48 7.78 -24.96
N ASN A 5 25.43 7.31 -25.78
CA ASN A 5 25.44 5.93 -26.26
C ASN A 5 25.63 4.93 -25.12
N THR A 6 26.39 5.28 -24.07
CA THR A 6 26.56 4.43 -22.89
C THR A 6 25.24 4.35 -22.10
N LEU A 7 24.55 5.46 -21.92
CA LEU A 7 23.24 5.48 -21.26
C LEU A 7 22.20 4.68 -22.03
N ASP A 8 22.12 4.84 -23.37
CA ASP A 8 21.20 4.09 -24.21
C ASP A 8 21.42 2.57 -24.09
N GLN A 9 22.69 2.13 -24.04
CA GLN A 9 23.02 0.70 -23.82
C GLN A 9 22.62 0.21 -22.42
N CYS A 10 22.89 1.01 -21.39
CA CYS A 10 22.49 0.66 -20.01
C CYS A 10 20.97 0.57 -19.87
N ILE A 11 20.24 1.50 -20.49
CA ILE A 11 18.77 1.52 -20.48
C ILE A 11 18.23 0.26 -21.19
N ALA A 12 18.72 -0.05 -22.39
CA ALA A 12 18.27 -1.21 -23.16
C ALA A 12 18.53 -2.54 -22.40
N ALA A 13 19.73 -2.71 -21.85
CA ALA A 13 20.06 -3.90 -21.04
C ALA A 13 19.24 -3.97 -19.75
N GLY A 14 18.97 -2.82 -19.11
CA GLY A 14 18.13 -2.72 -17.92
C GLY A 14 16.68 -3.15 -18.19
N HIS A 15 16.08 -2.67 -19.28
CA HIS A 15 14.73 -3.05 -19.70
C HIS A 15 14.62 -4.56 -20.01
N GLU A 16 15.63 -5.13 -20.70
CA GLU A 16 15.67 -6.57 -20.98
C GLU A 16 15.73 -7.38 -19.67
N MET A 17 16.57 -6.98 -18.73
CA MET A 17 16.67 -7.63 -17.43
C MET A 17 15.37 -7.49 -16.61
N THR A 18 14.75 -6.31 -16.59
CA THR A 18 13.48 -6.07 -15.90
C THR A 18 12.38 -6.96 -16.45
N ARG A 19 12.29 -7.11 -17.79
CA ARG A 19 11.36 -8.03 -18.45
C ARG A 19 11.63 -9.48 -18.06
N ALA A 20 12.89 -9.91 -18.05
CA ALA A 20 13.26 -11.26 -17.64
C ALA A 20 12.90 -11.55 -16.18
N ILE A 21 13.08 -10.58 -15.28
CA ILE A 21 12.67 -10.67 -13.87
C ILE A 21 11.14 -10.78 -13.76
N ALA A 22 10.39 -9.97 -14.49
CA ALA A 22 8.93 -10.00 -14.50
C ALA A 22 8.41 -11.39 -14.94
N VAL A 23 8.92 -11.92 -16.05
CA VAL A 23 8.59 -13.26 -16.52
C VAL A 23 8.93 -14.33 -15.47
N ALA A 24 10.11 -14.25 -14.85
CA ALA A 24 10.54 -15.22 -13.84
C ALA A 24 9.68 -15.16 -12.55
N GLN A 25 9.19 -13.97 -12.16
CA GLN A 25 8.40 -13.81 -10.94
C GLN A 25 6.90 -14.09 -11.14
N PHE A 26 6.37 -13.77 -12.31
CA PHE A 26 4.92 -13.86 -12.56
C PHE A 26 4.53 -15.05 -13.46
N ASN A 27 5.50 -15.81 -13.98
CA ASN A 27 5.33 -16.90 -14.98
C ASN A 27 4.64 -16.45 -16.27
N ASP A 28 4.55 -15.14 -16.49
CA ASP A 28 3.92 -14.51 -17.65
C ASP A 28 4.42 -13.06 -17.73
N ASP A 29 4.56 -12.51 -18.92
CA ASP A 29 4.85 -11.10 -19.16
C ASP A 29 3.59 -10.27 -19.43
N SER A 30 2.42 -10.89 -19.31
CA SER A 30 1.15 -10.21 -19.47
C SER A 30 0.85 -9.30 -18.27
N PRO A 31 0.43 -8.04 -18.49
CA PRO A 31 0.04 -7.15 -17.42
C PRO A 31 -1.07 -7.75 -16.53
N GLY A 32 -0.86 -7.75 -15.22
CA GLY A 32 -1.88 -8.22 -14.27
C GLY A 32 -2.09 -9.75 -14.24
N ALA A 33 -1.22 -10.56 -14.91
CA ALA A 33 -1.32 -12.03 -14.91
C ALA A 33 -1.11 -12.66 -13.54
N ARG A 34 -0.67 -11.90 -12.55
CA ARG A 34 -0.41 -12.36 -11.19
C ARG A 34 -1.66 -12.92 -10.52
N LYS A 35 -1.50 -14.03 -9.79
CA LYS A 35 -2.58 -14.68 -9.02
C LYS A 35 -2.16 -14.91 -7.58
N ILE A 36 -3.10 -14.80 -6.67
CA ILE A 36 -2.94 -15.19 -5.28
C ILE A 36 -3.14 -16.71 -5.19
N THR A 37 -2.08 -17.42 -4.83
CA THR A 37 -2.11 -18.89 -4.67
C THR A 37 -2.35 -19.31 -3.23
N ARG A 38 -2.26 -18.39 -2.26
CA ARG A 38 -2.58 -18.69 -0.87
C ARG A 38 -4.04 -19.08 -0.72
N ARG A 39 -4.27 -20.10 0.10
CA ARG A 39 -5.59 -20.55 0.55
C ARG A 39 -5.67 -20.45 2.07
N TRP A 40 -6.80 -20.04 2.58
CA TRP A 40 -7.07 -19.91 4.01
C TRP A 40 -7.81 -21.13 4.50
N ARG A 41 -7.27 -21.80 5.52
CA ARG A 41 -7.94 -22.93 6.15
C ARG A 41 -9.19 -22.46 6.88
N VAL A 42 -10.12 -23.39 7.19
CA VAL A 42 -11.39 -23.05 7.84
C VAL A 42 -11.24 -22.28 9.15
N GLY A 43 -10.19 -22.53 9.95
CA GLY A 43 -9.89 -21.77 11.15
C GLY A 43 -9.48 -20.33 10.82
N GLU A 44 -8.52 -20.14 9.89
CA GLU A 44 -8.10 -18.81 9.44
C GLU A 44 -9.25 -18.02 8.80
N ALA A 45 -10.11 -18.69 8.00
CA ALA A 45 -11.29 -18.08 7.42
C ALA A 45 -12.31 -17.67 8.49
N ALA A 46 -12.53 -18.53 9.48
CA ALA A 46 -13.43 -18.26 10.62
C ALA A 46 -12.97 -17.02 11.43
N ASP A 47 -11.67 -16.93 11.72
CA ASP A 47 -11.06 -15.78 12.41
C ASP A 47 -11.25 -14.48 11.59
N LEU A 48 -11.02 -14.54 10.26
CA LEU A 48 -11.18 -13.39 9.35
C LEU A 48 -12.65 -12.92 9.23
N ILE A 49 -13.60 -13.84 9.38
CA ILE A 49 -15.04 -13.54 9.22
C ILE A 49 -15.68 -13.16 10.58
N GLY A 50 -15.05 -13.55 11.70
CA GLY A 50 -15.57 -13.34 13.03
C GLY A 50 -16.66 -14.37 13.44
N VAL A 51 -16.57 -15.63 12.92
CA VAL A 51 -17.49 -16.72 13.25
C VAL A 51 -16.73 -17.97 13.69
N SER A 52 -17.44 -18.98 14.22
CA SER A 52 -16.77 -20.25 14.55
C SER A 52 -16.51 -21.11 13.29
N PRO A 53 -15.46 -21.93 13.26
CA PRO A 53 -15.23 -22.89 12.17
C PRO A 53 -16.42 -23.84 11.96
N GLN A 54 -17.18 -24.13 13.02
CA GLN A 54 -18.38 -24.97 12.94
C GLN A 54 -19.52 -24.26 12.22
N ALA A 55 -19.71 -22.96 12.43
CA ALA A 55 -20.73 -22.16 11.73
C ALA A 55 -20.51 -22.18 10.20
N ILE A 56 -19.24 -22.10 9.74
CA ILE A 56 -18.91 -22.23 8.31
C ILE A 56 -19.32 -23.61 7.79
N ARG A 57 -18.93 -24.71 8.48
CA ARG A 57 -19.28 -26.08 8.07
C ARG A 57 -20.78 -26.33 8.03
N ASP A 58 -21.52 -25.77 8.98
CA ASP A 58 -22.98 -25.91 9.03
C ASP A 58 -23.66 -25.13 7.90
N ALA A 59 -23.13 -23.95 7.56
CA ALA A 59 -23.60 -23.17 6.41
C ALA A 59 -23.34 -23.88 5.06
N GLU A 60 -22.17 -24.55 4.91
CA GLU A 60 -21.85 -25.40 3.76
C GLU A 60 -22.85 -26.59 3.67
N LYS A 61 -23.05 -27.33 4.76
CA LYS A 61 -24.00 -28.46 4.79
C LYS A 61 -25.43 -28.04 4.49
N ALA A 62 -25.81 -26.82 4.92
CA ALA A 62 -27.13 -26.25 4.65
C ALA A 62 -27.26 -25.66 3.23
N GLY A 63 -26.21 -25.72 2.40
CA GLY A 63 -26.20 -25.16 1.05
C GLY A 63 -26.20 -23.64 0.98
N ARG A 64 -25.95 -22.94 2.10
CA ARG A 64 -25.83 -21.47 2.13
C ARG A 64 -24.46 -20.98 1.64
N LEU A 65 -23.45 -21.84 1.71
CA LEU A 65 -22.12 -21.59 1.20
C LEU A 65 -21.70 -22.70 0.22
N PRO A 66 -20.92 -22.38 -0.82
CA PRO A 66 -20.32 -23.43 -1.66
C PRO A 66 -19.30 -24.22 -0.84
N TYR A 67 -19.17 -25.51 -1.16
CA TYR A 67 -18.10 -26.32 -0.58
C TYR A 67 -16.73 -25.80 -1.07
N PRO A 68 -15.69 -25.87 -0.21
CA PRO A 68 -14.33 -25.54 -0.62
C PRO A 68 -13.82 -26.54 -1.67
N ASP A 69 -12.89 -26.08 -2.50
CA ASP A 69 -12.21 -26.95 -3.45
C ASP A 69 -11.55 -28.12 -2.72
N LEU A 70 -11.56 -29.28 -3.37
CA LEU A 70 -10.93 -30.52 -2.89
C LEU A 70 -9.72 -30.84 -3.75
N GLU A 71 -8.68 -31.33 -3.12
CA GLU A 71 -7.45 -31.80 -3.78
C GLU A 71 -7.09 -33.20 -3.27
N MET A 72 -6.67 -34.06 -4.19
CA MET A 72 -6.16 -35.38 -3.83
C MET A 72 -4.76 -35.30 -3.23
N ARG A 73 -4.61 -35.61 -1.95
CA ARG A 73 -3.31 -35.79 -1.30
C ARG A 73 -3.08 -37.29 -1.02
N GLY A 74 -2.35 -37.89 -1.92
CA GLY A 74 -2.22 -39.35 -1.94
C GLY A 74 -3.54 -40.02 -2.33
N ARG A 75 -4.17 -40.78 -1.42
CA ARG A 75 -5.44 -41.48 -1.64
C ARG A 75 -6.64 -40.84 -0.98
N VAL A 76 -6.47 -39.68 -0.37
CA VAL A 76 -7.51 -38.97 0.41
C VAL A 76 -7.78 -37.60 -0.20
N GLU A 77 -9.06 -37.31 -0.43
CA GLU A 77 -9.51 -35.95 -0.73
C GLU A 77 -9.39 -35.06 0.49
N GLN A 78 -8.71 -33.93 0.35
CA GLN A 78 -8.54 -32.93 1.39
C GLN A 78 -9.01 -31.56 0.91
N ARG A 79 -9.58 -30.78 1.82
CA ARG A 79 -9.96 -29.41 1.55
C ARG A 79 -8.73 -28.55 1.32
N VAL A 80 -8.68 -27.82 0.19
CA VAL A 80 -7.59 -26.93 -0.17
C VAL A 80 -7.60 -25.65 0.69
N GLY A 81 -8.75 -25.27 1.20
CA GLY A 81 -9.01 -23.98 1.87
C GLY A 81 -9.76 -23.03 0.95
N TYR A 82 -9.92 -21.79 1.39
CA TYR A 82 -10.76 -20.80 0.72
C TYR A 82 -9.93 -19.72 0.06
N THR A 83 -10.44 -19.13 -1.02
CA THR A 83 -9.91 -17.90 -1.62
C THR A 83 -10.44 -16.66 -0.86
N ILE A 84 -9.88 -15.49 -1.16
CA ILE A 84 -10.37 -14.21 -0.61
C ILE A 84 -11.80 -13.95 -1.09
N GLU A 85 -12.13 -14.24 -2.34
CA GLU A 85 -13.48 -14.11 -2.88
C GLU A 85 -14.48 -14.97 -2.10
N GLN A 86 -14.11 -16.22 -1.82
CA GLN A 86 -14.95 -17.12 -1.02
C GLN A 86 -15.12 -16.58 0.41
N ILE A 87 -14.07 -16.07 1.04
CA ILE A 87 -14.12 -15.45 2.37
C ILE A 87 -15.02 -14.21 2.33
N ASN A 88 -14.90 -13.39 1.30
CA ASN A 88 -15.75 -12.21 1.13
C ASN A 88 -17.22 -12.59 0.94
N HIS A 89 -17.51 -13.63 0.14
CA HIS A 89 -18.86 -14.17 0.01
C HIS A 89 -19.40 -14.69 1.37
N MET A 90 -18.56 -15.37 2.15
CA MET A 90 -18.95 -15.82 3.50
C MET A 90 -19.33 -14.63 4.39
N ARG A 91 -18.55 -13.53 4.37
CA ARG A 91 -18.90 -12.31 5.11
C ARG A 91 -20.26 -11.78 4.72
N ASP A 92 -20.59 -11.79 3.42
CA ASP A 92 -21.89 -11.34 2.93
C ASP A 92 -23.02 -12.26 3.46
N VAL A 93 -22.82 -13.58 3.44
CA VAL A 93 -23.79 -14.57 3.96
C VAL A 93 -23.99 -14.48 5.47
N PHE A 94 -22.92 -14.18 6.22
CA PHE A 94 -22.98 -14.03 7.69
C PHE A 94 -23.28 -12.60 8.15
N GLY A 95 -23.34 -11.61 7.23
CA GLY A 95 -23.59 -10.20 7.56
C GLY A 95 -22.45 -9.55 8.36
N THR A 96 -21.22 -10.05 8.19
CA THR A 96 -20.03 -9.55 8.91
C THR A 96 -19.10 -8.69 8.03
N ARG A 97 -19.53 -8.36 6.82
CA ARG A 97 -18.73 -7.55 5.91
C ARG A 97 -18.66 -6.11 6.38
N LEU A 98 -17.46 -5.67 6.68
CA LEU A 98 -17.23 -4.26 7.01
C LEU A 98 -17.41 -3.38 5.76
N ARG A 99 -18.02 -2.23 5.96
CA ARG A 99 -18.20 -1.19 4.94
C ARG A 99 -18.15 0.17 5.62
N ARG A 100 -17.58 1.12 4.93
CA ARG A 100 -17.74 2.53 5.26
C ARG A 100 -19.22 2.91 5.13
N PRO A 101 -19.79 3.70 6.03
CA PRO A 101 -21.13 4.26 5.87
C PRO A 101 -21.23 5.08 4.56
N ASP A 102 -22.33 4.91 3.81
CA ASP A 102 -22.48 5.49 2.46
C ASP A 102 -22.34 7.02 2.43
N GLU A 103 -22.76 7.71 3.49
CA GLU A 103 -22.69 9.18 3.60
C GLU A 103 -21.32 9.70 4.04
N SER A 104 -20.40 8.83 4.49
CA SER A 104 -19.06 9.25 4.94
C SER A 104 -18.09 9.35 3.77
N ILE A 105 -17.04 10.15 3.94
CA ILE A 105 -15.93 10.26 2.97
C ILE A 105 -14.88 9.21 3.31
N PRO A 106 -14.33 8.47 2.31
CA PRO A 106 -13.26 7.52 2.59
C PRO A 106 -12.01 8.26 3.09
N PRO A 107 -11.44 7.84 4.23
CA PRO A 107 -10.21 8.44 4.73
C PRO A 107 -9.03 8.12 3.81
N VAL A 108 -8.14 9.10 3.66
CA VAL A 108 -6.92 9.02 2.87
C VAL A 108 -5.72 8.87 3.81
N ILE A 109 -5.03 7.75 3.75
CA ILE A 109 -3.86 7.42 4.56
C ILE A 109 -2.61 7.50 3.69
N ALA A 110 -1.76 8.49 3.89
CA ALA A 110 -0.50 8.58 3.16
C ALA A 110 0.67 8.03 3.97
N VAL A 111 1.56 7.31 3.32
CA VAL A 111 2.82 6.84 3.88
C VAL A 111 3.95 7.61 3.21
N ALA A 112 4.59 8.53 3.92
CA ALA A 112 5.57 9.44 3.34
C ALA A 112 6.79 9.65 4.25
N ALA A 113 7.95 9.75 3.63
CA ALA A 113 9.21 10.17 4.22
C ALA A 113 10.17 10.55 3.10
N HIS A 114 11.03 11.54 3.31
CA HIS A 114 11.98 11.93 2.27
C HIS A 114 13.16 10.95 2.11
N LYS A 115 13.48 10.19 3.16
CA LYS A 115 14.56 9.19 3.12
C LYS A 115 14.11 7.94 2.36
N GLY A 116 14.98 7.44 1.46
CA GLY A 116 14.78 6.15 0.80
C GLY A 116 15.01 4.96 1.74
N GLY A 117 14.40 3.81 1.45
CA GLY A 117 14.67 2.57 2.16
C GLY A 117 14.11 2.47 3.59
N VAL A 118 13.21 3.35 4.03
CA VAL A 118 12.59 3.34 5.37
C VAL A 118 11.28 2.52 5.44
N TYR A 119 10.98 1.69 4.44
CA TYR A 119 9.81 0.82 4.35
C TYR A 119 8.49 1.52 3.94
N LYS A 120 8.51 2.70 3.28
CA LYS A 120 7.30 3.36 2.79
C LYS A 120 6.39 2.40 2.01
N THR A 121 6.84 1.97 0.84
CA THR A 121 6.09 1.05 -0.03
C THR A 121 5.73 -0.26 0.67
N SER A 122 6.64 -0.81 1.50
CA SER A 122 6.32 -2.02 2.27
C SER A 122 5.14 -1.78 3.21
N VAL A 123 5.08 -0.63 3.90
CA VAL A 123 3.96 -0.26 4.79
C VAL A 123 2.69 -0.05 3.98
N SER A 124 2.74 0.71 2.89
CA SER A 124 1.59 1.01 2.04
C SER A 124 0.95 -0.26 1.47
N VAL A 125 1.77 -1.15 0.90
CA VAL A 125 1.27 -2.39 0.28
C VAL A 125 0.76 -3.38 1.34
N HIS A 126 1.47 -3.56 2.47
CA HIS A 126 0.98 -4.44 3.53
C HIS A 126 -0.34 -3.91 4.12
N LEU A 127 -0.44 -2.61 4.37
CA LEU A 127 -1.67 -1.99 4.87
C LEU A 127 -2.83 -2.18 3.87
N ALA A 128 -2.62 -1.86 2.60
CA ALA A 128 -3.65 -1.99 1.58
C ALA A 128 -4.15 -3.44 1.43
N GLN A 129 -3.24 -4.42 1.43
CA GLN A 129 -3.60 -5.84 1.34
C GLN A 129 -4.29 -6.36 2.62
N ASP A 130 -3.87 -5.93 3.81
CA ASP A 130 -4.54 -6.28 5.07
C ASP A 130 -5.98 -5.73 5.12
N LEU A 131 -6.16 -4.47 4.70
CA LEU A 131 -7.48 -3.84 4.61
C LEU A 131 -8.40 -4.57 3.61
N ALA A 132 -7.88 -4.95 2.44
CA ALA A 132 -8.61 -5.77 1.48
C ALA A 132 -8.91 -7.17 2.03
N LEU A 133 -7.96 -7.78 2.79
CA LEU A 133 -8.18 -9.05 3.47
C LEU A 133 -9.26 -8.95 4.57
N LYS A 134 -9.46 -7.79 5.19
CA LYS A 134 -10.59 -7.49 6.08
C LYS A 134 -11.93 -7.34 5.33
N GLY A 135 -11.90 -7.32 4.01
CA GLY A 135 -13.08 -7.26 3.14
C GLY A 135 -13.47 -5.85 2.68
N LEU A 136 -12.61 -4.85 2.92
CA LEU A 136 -12.81 -3.48 2.48
C LEU A 136 -12.52 -3.30 0.99
N ARG A 137 -13.10 -2.26 0.40
CA ARG A 137 -12.74 -1.74 -0.91
C ARG A 137 -11.63 -0.72 -0.71
N VAL A 138 -10.45 -0.99 -1.25
CA VAL A 138 -9.23 -0.22 -1.03
C VAL A 138 -8.72 0.32 -2.37
N LEU A 139 -8.39 1.60 -2.42
CA LEU A 139 -7.62 2.18 -3.51
C LEU A 139 -6.19 2.44 -3.03
N LEU A 140 -5.21 1.81 -3.65
CA LEU A 140 -3.79 2.12 -3.47
C LEU A 140 -3.36 3.11 -4.55
N VAL A 141 -2.80 4.24 -4.16
CA VAL A 141 -2.35 5.29 -5.09
C VAL A 141 -0.84 5.43 -4.97
N GLU A 142 -0.11 5.27 -6.06
CA GLU A 142 1.30 5.68 -6.12
C GLU A 142 1.34 7.20 -6.32
N GLY A 143 1.44 7.90 -5.20
CA GLY A 143 1.30 9.36 -5.12
C GLY A 143 2.54 10.09 -5.64
N ASN A 144 2.57 10.36 -6.94
CA ASN A 144 3.64 11.08 -7.62
C ASN A 144 5.03 10.42 -7.46
N ASP A 145 5.07 9.09 -7.32
CA ASP A 145 6.30 8.30 -7.25
C ASP A 145 6.69 7.81 -8.64
N PRO A 146 7.80 8.31 -9.24
CA PRO A 146 8.25 7.83 -10.54
C PRO A 146 8.84 6.41 -10.53
N GLN A 147 8.97 5.76 -9.36
CA GLN A 147 9.57 4.42 -9.26
C GLN A 147 8.57 3.29 -9.48
N GLY A 148 7.29 3.50 -9.16
CA GLY A 148 6.24 2.51 -9.38
C GLY A 148 6.42 1.19 -8.61
N THR A 149 6.99 1.25 -7.41
CA THR A 149 7.38 0.04 -6.66
C THR A 149 6.16 -0.72 -6.16
N ALA A 150 5.07 -0.06 -5.76
CA ALA A 150 3.84 -0.72 -5.31
C ALA A 150 3.14 -1.46 -6.46
N SER A 151 3.18 -0.91 -7.67
CA SER A 151 2.67 -1.55 -8.89
C SER A 151 3.33 -2.91 -9.14
N MET A 152 4.63 -3.03 -8.90
CA MET A 152 5.36 -4.29 -9.07
C MET A 152 4.85 -5.39 -8.13
N TYR A 153 4.44 -5.07 -6.90
CA TYR A 153 3.79 -6.04 -6.00
C TYR A 153 2.48 -6.58 -6.55
N HIS A 154 1.86 -5.91 -7.51
CA HIS A 154 0.60 -6.30 -8.12
C HIS A 154 0.73 -6.82 -9.55
N GLY A 155 1.98 -7.03 -10.03
CA GLY A 155 2.26 -7.61 -11.34
C GLY A 155 2.28 -6.58 -12.49
N TRP A 156 2.33 -5.30 -12.16
CA TRP A 156 2.45 -4.21 -13.11
C TRP A 156 3.88 -3.66 -13.10
N VAL A 157 4.63 -3.82 -14.18
CA VAL A 157 6.01 -3.33 -14.29
C VAL A 157 5.98 -1.92 -14.87
N PRO A 158 6.47 -0.90 -14.12
CA PRO A 158 6.57 0.47 -14.63
C PRO A 158 7.35 0.54 -15.94
N ASP A 159 6.98 1.47 -16.82
CA ASP A 159 7.59 1.73 -18.13
C ASP A 159 7.58 0.54 -19.13
N LEU A 160 7.15 -0.64 -18.69
CA LEU A 160 6.91 -1.81 -19.53
C LEU A 160 5.41 -2.05 -19.73
N HIS A 161 4.64 -2.03 -18.64
CA HIS A 161 3.20 -2.28 -18.64
C HIS A 161 2.38 -1.03 -18.31
N ILE A 162 3.01 -0.01 -17.72
CA ILE A 162 2.41 1.25 -17.30
C ILE A 162 3.12 2.38 -18.03
N HIS A 163 2.34 3.17 -18.74
CA HIS A 163 2.81 4.33 -19.50
C HIS A 163 2.22 5.62 -18.91
N ALA A 164 2.65 6.78 -19.42
CA ALA A 164 2.21 8.09 -18.89
C ALA A 164 0.69 8.24 -18.85
N GLU A 165 -0.01 7.77 -19.88
CA GLU A 165 -1.47 7.81 -20.02
C GLU A 165 -2.23 6.91 -19.04
N ASP A 166 -1.55 5.94 -18.41
CA ASP A 166 -2.12 5.02 -17.43
C ASP A 166 -2.02 5.53 -15.99
N THR A 167 -1.33 6.66 -15.79
CA THR A 167 -1.00 7.24 -14.47
C THR A 167 -1.81 8.51 -14.19
N LEU A 168 -1.61 9.12 -13.02
CA LEU A 168 -2.18 10.44 -12.72
C LEU A 168 -1.59 11.60 -13.52
N LEU A 169 -0.59 11.39 -14.38
CA LEU A 169 0.06 12.48 -15.11
C LEU A 169 -0.93 13.29 -15.97
N PRO A 170 -1.79 12.67 -16.82
CA PRO A 170 -2.75 13.43 -17.62
C PRO A 170 -3.72 14.27 -16.77
N PHE A 171 -4.19 13.72 -15.63
CA PHE A 171 -5.04 14.47 -14.71
C PHE A 171 -4.28 15.67 -14.09
N ASN A 172 -3.08 15.42 -13.58
CA ASN A 172 -2.24 16.46 -12.97
C ASN A 172 -1.86 17.59 -13.96
N LEU A 173 -1.83 17.30 -15.24
CA LEU A 173 -1.56 18.31 -16.29
C LEU A 173 -2.84 18.96 -16.85
N GLY A 174 -4.02 18.67 -16.27
CA GLY A 174 -5.29 19.23 -16.73
C GLY A 174 -5.79 18.68 -18.07
N GLU A 175 -5.40 17.47 -18.43
CA GLU A 175 -5.76 16.79 -19.68
C GLU A 175 -6.91 15.79 -19.49
N ARG A 176 -7.34 15.55 -18.25
CA ARG A 176 -8.45 14.68 -17.83
C ARG A 176 -9.22 15.33 -16.69
N ASP A 177 -10.54 15.08 -16.66
CA ASP A 177 -11.45 15.64 -15.66
C ASP A 177 -11.60 14.78 -14.41
N ASP A 178 -11.27 13.47 -14.49
CA ASP A 178 -11.31 12.51 -13.41
C ASP A 178 -10.15 11.52 -13.48
N ALA A 179 -9.99 10.69 -12.45
CA ALA A 179 -8.92 9.70 -12.34
C ALA A 179 -9.38 8.24 -12.61
N PHE A 180 -10.63 7.99 -13.04
CA PHE A 180 -11.13 6.63 -13.29
C PHE A 180 -10.31 5.87 -14.34
N TYR A 181 -9.81 6.58 -15.38
CA TYR A 181 -9.01 5.98 -16.45
C TYR A 181 -7.70 5.35 -15.93
N ALA A 182 -7.16 5.86 -14.83
CA ALA A 182 -5.89 5.41 -14.26
C ALA A 182 -6.04 4.19 -13.32
N ILE A 183 -7.27 3.83 -12.93
CA ILE A 183 -7.49 2.71 -12.02
C ILE A 183 -7.23 1.37 -12.72
N ARG A 184 -6.47 0.52 -12.05
CA ARG A 184 -6.21 -0.86 -12.45
C ARG A 184 -6.63 -1.84 -11.36
N GLN A 185 -7.33 -2.89 -11.74
CA GLN A 185 -7.66 -3.98 -10.84
C GLN A 185 -6.40 -4.79 -10.51
N THR A 186 -6.23 -5.15 -9.25
CA THR A 186 -5.15 -6.03 -8.82
C THR A 186 -5.62 -7.49 -8.73
N CYS A 187 -4.68 -8.40 -8.45
CA CYS A 187 -5.05 -9.78 -8.13
C CYS A 187 -5.72 -9.95 -6.75
N TRP A 188 -5.82 -8.88 -5.96
CA TRP A 188 -6.46 -8.87 -4.66
C TRP A 188 -7.92 -8.41 -4.77
N PRO A 189 -8.89 -9.28 -4.46
CA PRO A 189 -10.29 -8.89 -4.45
C PRO A 189 -10.55 -7.73 -3.47
N GLY A 190 -11.06 -6.62 -4.00
CA GLY A 190 -11.31 -5.41 -3.22
C GLY A 190 -10.13 -4.45 -3.12
N LEU A 191 -9.03 -4.71 -3.82
CA LEU A 191 -7.90 -3.79 -3.92
C LEU A 191 -7.64 -3.39 -5.36
N ASP A 192 -7.82 -2.11 -5.66
CA ASP A 192 -7.44 -1.50 -6.92
C ASP A 192 -6.21 -0.60 -6.72
N ILE A 193 -5.50 -0.29 -7.81
CA ILE A 193 -4.33 0.57 -7.79
C ILE A 193 -4.41 1.64 -8.87
N ILE A 194 -3.98 2.85 -8.54
CA ILE A 194 -3.55 3.86 -9.50
C ILE A 194 -2.03 3.75 -9.58
N PRO A 195 -1.49 3.22 -10.68
CA PRO A 195 -0.07 2.93 -10.82
C PRO A 195 0.73 4.17 -11.18
N SER A 196 2.05 4.03 -11.14
CA SER A 196 2.98 5.06 -11.57
C SER A 196 4.05 4.53 -12.51
N CYS A 197 4.73 5.46 -13.18
CA CYS A 197 5.90 5.20 -14.02
C CYS A 197 6.83 6.41 -14.02
N LEU A 198 7.97 6.28 -14.67
CA LEU A 198 8.99 7.34 -14.72
C LEU A 198 8.44 8.68 -15.20
N ALA A 199 7.45 8.69 -16.10
CA ALA A 199 6.87 9.92 -16.64
C ALA A 199 6.28 10.86 -15.58
N LEU A 200 5.94 10.36 -14.37
CA LEU A 200 5.44 11.20 -13.27
C LEU A 200 6.46 12.25 -12.77
N HIS A 201 7.77 12.11 -13.07
CA HIS A 201 8.75 13.16 -12.78
C HIS A 201 8.41 14.51 -13.44
N ARG A 202 7.62 14.51 -14.52
CA ARG A 202 7.18 15.71 -15.23
C ARG A 202 6.30 16.62 -14.37
N ILE A 203 5.64 16.08 -13.33
CA ILE A 203 4.86 16.87 -12.38
C ILE A 203 5.73 17.94 -11.73
N GLU A 204 6.97 17.61 -11.34
CA GLU A 204 7.89 18.55 -10.68
C GLU A 204 8.31 19.72 -11.61
N THR A 205 8.23 19.55 -12.93
CA THR A 205 8.69 20.54 -13.92
C THR A 205 7.56 21.23 -14.67
N GLU A 206 6.43 20.59 -14.87
CA GLU A 206 5.36 21.07 -15.75
C GLU A 206 4.13 21.60 -15.01
N LEU A 207 3.87 21.13 -13.78
CA LEU A 207 2.63 21.45 -13.05
C LEU A 207 2.44 22.96 -12.84
N MET A 208 3.49 23.68 -12.42
CA MET A 208 3.42 25.13 -12.19
C MET A 208 3.18 25.89 -13.49
N GLY A 209 3.83 25.48 -14.59
CA GLY A 209 3.61 26.09 -15.90
C GLY A 209 2.17 25.91 -16.39
N ARG A 210 1.57 24.73 -16.15
CA ARG A 210 0.15 24.47 -16.48
C ARG A 210 -0.79 25.33 -15.63
N TYR A 211 -0.46 25.58 -14.38
CA TYR A 211 -1.21 26.48 -13.52
C TYR A 211 -1.16 27.92 -14.03
N ASP A 212 0.02 28.43 -14.34
CA ASP A 212 0.21 29.77 -14.86
C ASP A 212 -0.53 30.01 -16.20
N GLU A 213 -0.68 28.95 -17.01
CA GLU A 213 -1.45 28.95 -18.24
C GLU A 213 -2.99 28.84 -18.02
N GLY A 214 -3.45 28.73 -16.76
CA GLY A 214 -4.85 28.58 -16.43
C GLY A 214 -5.46 27.26 -16.86
N LYS A 215 -4.65 26.18 -16.98
CA LYS A 215 -5.08 24.86 -17.45
C LYS A 215 -5.44 23.89 -16.32
N LEU A 216 -5.21 24.27 -15.06
CA LEU A 216 -5.55 23.44 -13.92
C LEU A 216 -6.88 23.87 -13.29
N PRO A 217 -7.70 22.92 -12.82
CA PRO A 217 -8.99 23.20 -12.18
C PRO A 217 -8.83 23.75 -10.74
N THR A 218 -7.66 23.58 -10.13
CA THR A 218 -7.37 23.98 -8.75
C THR A 218 -5.88 24.34 -8.61
N GLU A 219 -5.51 24.76 -7.40
CA GLU A 219 -4.12 25.02 -7.03
C GLU A 219 -3.23 23.79 -7.23
N PRO A 220 -1.98 23.92 -7.69
CA PRO A 220 -1.09 22.82 -8.01
C PRO A 220 -0.89 21.81 -6.87
N HIS A 221 -0.91 22.26 -5.63
CA HIS A 221 -0.75 21.41 -4.45
C HIS A 221 -1.99 20.60 -4.08
N MET A 222 -3.16 20.92 -4.66
CA MET A 222 -4.43 20.22 -4.42
C MET A 222 -4.76 19.19 -5.51
N MET A 223 -3.95 19.07 -6.57
CA MET A 223 -4.26 18.23 -7.71
C MET A 223 -4.42 16.73 -7.33
N LEU A 224 -3.56 16.19 -6.47
CA LEU A 224 -3.68 14.80 -6.01
C LEU A 224 -4.93 14.59 -5.17
N ARG A 225 -5.29 15.56 -4.32
CA ARG A 225 -6.53 15.54 -3.55
C ARG A 225 -7.74 15.47 -4.47
N LEU A 226 -7.81 16.35 -5.44
CA LEU A 226 -8.90 16.41 -6.41
C LEU A 226 -8.99 15.11 -7.25
N ALA A 227 -7.84 14.55 -7.66
CA ALA A 227 -7.80 13.27 -8.36
C ALA A 227 -8.43 12.15 -7.53
N ILE A 228 -8.04 12.05 -6.25
CA ILE A 228 -8.57 11.05 -5.33
C ILE A 228 -10.07 11.27 -5.09
N GLU A 229 -10.52 12.48 -4.85
CA GLU A 229 -11.94 12.82 -4.61
C GLU A 229 -12.82 12.43 -5.81
N SER A 230 -12.31 12.51 -7.04
CA SER A 230 -13.06 12.14 -8.23
C SER A 230 -13.44 10.65 -8.29
N VAL A 231 -12.74 9.77 -7.56
CA VAL A 231 -12.92 8.31 -7.61
C VAL A 231 -13.17 7.66 -6.24
N ALA A 232 -12.95 8.38 -5.15
CA ALA A 232 -12.89 7.81 -3.80
C ALA A 232 -14.21 7.22 -3.30
N GLN A 233 -15.36 7.65 -3.81
CA GLN A 233 -16.68 7.18 -3.35
C GLN A 233 -16.89 5.67 -3.51
N ASP A 234 -16.21 5.05 -4.45
CA ASP A 234 -16.29 3.60 -4.69
C ASP A 234 -15.49 2.78 -3.67
N TYR A 235 -14.70 3.45 -2.80
CA TYR A 235 -13.79 2.82 -1.85
C TYR A 235 -14.17 3.08 -0.39
N ASP A 236 -13.71 2.21 0.50
CA ASP A 236 -13.88 2.36 1.95
C ASP A 236 -12.67 3.10 2.58
N VAL A 237 -11.52 3.08 1.91
CA VAL A 237 -10.28 3.74 2.30
C VAL A 237 -9.35 3.91 1.09
N VAL A 238 -8.55 4.99 1.10
CA VAL A 238 -7.48 5.24 0.14
C VAL A 238 -6.14 5.18 0.87
N VAL A 239 -5.16 4.50 0.28
CA VAL A 239 -3.77 4.44 0.79
C VAL A 239 -2.86 5.06 -0.27
N ILE A 240 -2.04 6.03 0.12
CA ILE A 240 -1.06 6.66 -0.77
C ILE A 240 0.34 6.17 -0.41
N ASP A 241 1.05 5.59 -1.38
CA ASP A 241 2.50 5.35 -1.32
C ASP A 241 3.23 6.51 -1.96
N SER A 242 4.16 7.16 -1.24
CA SER A 242 4.84 8.36 -1.73
C SER A 242 6.28 8.13 -2.14
N ALA A 243 6.76 8.95 -3.08
CA ALA A 243 8.17 9.03 -3.44
C ALA A 243 9.04 9.55 -2.28
N PRO A 244 10.33 9.20 -2.26
CA PRO A 244 11.30 9.77 -1.32
C PRO A 244 11.86 11.11 -1.86
N ASN A 245 11.02 12.04 -2.27
CA ASN A 245 11.44 13.33 -2.82
C ASN A 245 10.84 14.49 -2.01
N LEU A 246 11.30 15.69 -2.34
CA LEU A 246 10.97 16.94 -1.68
C LEU A 246 10.63 17.96 -2.77
N GLY A 247 9.37 17.98 -3.17
CA GLY A 247 8.90 18.89 -4.21
C GLY A 247 7.39 19.05 -4.15
N ILE A 248 6.82 19.53 -5.22
CA ILE A 248 5.37 19.72 -5.34
C ILE A 248 4.62 18.40 -5.17
N GLY A 249 5.22 17.26 -5.57
CA GLY A 249 4.66 15.93 -5.35
C GLY A 249 4.47 15.59 -3.87
N THR A 250 5.44 15.91 -3.01
CA THR A 250 5.32 15.69 -1.56
C THR A 250 4.28 16.61 -0.92
N ILE A 251 4.18 17.87 -1.37
CA ILE A 251 3.14 18.79 -0.92
C ILE A 251 1.77 18.24 -1.28
N ASN A 252 1.58 17.78 -2.51
CA ASN A 252 0.33 17.15 -2.96
C ASN A 252 -0.07 15.95 -2.08
N VAL A 253 0.88 15.07 -1.72
CA VAL A 253 0.63 13.95 -0.80
C VAL A 253 0.18 14.45 0.57
N GLY A 254 0.86 15.47 1.13
CA GLY A 254 0.48 16.09 2.40
C GLY A 254 -0.92 16.72 2.38
N CYS A 255 -1.27 17.42 1.30
CA CYS A 255 -2.58 18.05 1.13
C CYS A 255 -3.70 17.03 0.84
N ALA A 256 -3.37 15.88 0.26
CA ALA A 256 -4.35 14.83 -0.03
C ALA A 256 -4.67 13.97 1.19
N ALA A 257 -3.79 13.88 2.17
CA ALA A 257 -3.89 12.95 3.30
C ALA A 257 -4.79 13.48 4.43
N ASP A 258 -5.62 12.60 5.02
CA ASP A 258 -6.25 12.79 6.32
C ASP A 258 -5.33 12.29 7.45
N VAL A 259 -4.47 11.31 7.15
CA VAL A 259 -3.45 10.77 8.05
C VAL A 259 -2.14 10.64 7.29
N LEU A 260 -1.07 11.17 7.86
CA LEU A 260 0.29 11.03 7.35
C LEU A 260 1.09 10.08 8.25
N ILE A 261 1.36 8.88 7.78
CA ILE A 261 2.23 7.91 8.48
C ILE A 261 3.66 8.12 8.00
N VAL A 262 4.57 8.38 8.94
CA VAL A 262 6.00 8.58 8.68
C VAL A 262 6.79 7.38 9.20
N PRO A 263 7.18 6.45 8.31
CA PRO A 263 8.04 5.34 8.67
C PRO A 263 9.43 5.84 9.07
N THR A 264 9.83 5.51 10.29
CA THR A 264 11.10 5.97 10.87
C THR A 264 11.84 4.77 11.47
N PRO A 265 12.95 4.32 10.87
CA PRO A 265 13.80 3.33 11.53
C PRO A 265 14.25 3.82 12.90
N ALA A 266 14.30 2.89 13.88
CA ALA A 266 14.71 3.22 15.24
C ALA A 266 16.24 3.38 15.34
N GLU A 267 16.78 4.33 14.58
CA GLU A 267 18.22 4.67 14.47
C GLU A 267 18.41 6.18 14.50
N LEU A 268 19.55 6.66 15.02
CA LEU A 268 19.81 8.09 15.22
C LEU A 268 19.73 8.91 13.94
N PHE A 269 20.34 8.45 12.85
CA PHE A 269 20.32 9.19 11.57
C PHE A 269 18.95 9.18 10.90
N ASP A 270 18.12 8.17 11.17
CA ASP A 270 16.77 8.10 10.67
C ASP A 270 15.82 9.01 11.43
N TYR A 271 16.00 9.11 12.76
CA TYR A 271 15.31 10.08 13.60
C TYR A 271 15.59 11.52 13.14
N THR A 272 16.88 11.87 12.96
CA THR A 272 17.24 13.22 12.47
C THR A 272 16.69 13.51 11.08
N SER A 273 16.63 12.49 10.22
CA SER A 273 16.04 12.57 8.90
C SER A 273 14.52 12.81 8.96
N ALA A 274 13.80 12.15 9.87
CA ALA A 274 12.38 12.39 10.08
C ALA A 274 12.12 13.81 10.63
N LEU A 275 12.95 14.29 11.54
CA LEU A 275 12.88 15.67 12.04
C LEU A 275 13.06 16.69 10.90
N GLN A 276 14.06 16.48 10.05
CA GLN A 276 14.29 17.33 8.86
C GLN A 276 13.08 17.30 7.91
N PHE A 277 12.46 16.13 7.74
CA PHE A 277 11.24 15.99 6.94
C PHE A 277 10.08 16.83 7.52
N PHE A 278 9.88 16.81 8.83
CA PHE A 278 8.85 17.64 9.47
C PHE A 278 9.12 19.15 9.35
N ASP A 279 10.38 19.57 9.58
CA ASP A 279 10.76 20.97 9.43
C ASP A 279 10.47 21.48 8.02
N MET A 280 10.85 20.68 7.03
CA MET A 280 10.67 21.03 5.65
C MET A 280 9.21 20.99 5.22
N LEU A 281 8.45 19.95 5.61
CA LEU A 281 7.02 19.88 5.33
C LEU A 281 6.30 21.10 5.92
N ARG A 282 6.62 21.45 7.17
CA ARG A 282 6.10 22.68 7.81
C ARG A 282 6.43 23.93 6.99
N ASP A 283 7.67 24.05 6.50
CA ASP A 283 8.11 25.23 5.74
C ASP A 283 7.43 25.29 4.36
N LEU A 284 7.24 24.16 3.70
CA LEU A 284 6.49 24.08 2.45
C LEU A 284 5.01 24.44 2.63
N LEU A 285 4.39 24.01 3.74
CA LEU A 285 2.99 24.25 4.03
C LEU A 285 2.69 25.66 4.56
N LYS A 286 3.70 26.45 5.00
CA LYS A 286 3.49 27.81 5.53
C LYS A 286 2.77 28.76 4.58
N ASN A 287 2.98 28.59 3.28
CA ASN A 287 2.45 29.47 2.24
C ASN A 287 1.35 28.80 1.42
N VAL A 288 0.88 27.64 1.86
CA VAL A 288 -0.16 26.85 1.20
C VAL A 288 -1.45 26.98 2.01
N ASP A 289 -2.54 27.38 1.35
CA ASP A 289 -3.86 27.32 1.96
C ASP A 289 -4.33 25.85 1.95
N LEU A 290 -4.28 25.22 3.10
CA LEU A 290 -4.74 23.84 3.27
C LEU A 290 -6.27 23.71 3.27
N GLN A 291 -7.02 24.81 3.18
CA GLN A 291 -8.49 24.82 3.18
C GLN A 291 -9.10 24.03 4.34
N GLY A 292 -8.41 23.97 5.48
CA GLY A 292 -8.81 23.20 6.67
C GLY A 292 -8.41 21.73 6.66
N PHE A 293 -7.66 21.27 5.66
CA PHE A 293 -7.13 19.90 5.58
C PHE A 293 -5.76 19.82 6.27
N GLU A 294 -5.76 19.48 7.55
CA GLU A 294 -4.53 19.22 8.30
C GLU A 294 -4.41 17.73 8.59
N PRO A 295 -3.41 17.03 8.01
CA PRO A 295 -3.26 15.60 8.27
C PRO A 295 -2.89 15.30 9.72
N ASP A 296 -3.48 14.25 10.27
CA ASP A 296 -3.04 13.68 11.56
C ASP A 296 -1.71 12.93 11.36
N VAL A 297 -0.62 13.50 11.86
CA VAL A 297 0.73 12.93 11.65
C VAL A 297 1.01 11.82 12.67
N ARG A 298 1.41 10.65 12.17
CA ARG A 298 1.78 9.48 12.96
C ARG A 298 3.15 8.93 12.56
N ILE A 299 3.91 8.51 13.55
CA ILE A 299 5.24 7.95 13.37
C ILE A 299 5.15 6.45 13.58
N LEU A 300 5.59 5.68 12.58
CA LEU A 300 5.69 4.23 12.64
C LEU A 300 7.17 3.84 12.72
N LEU A 301 7.58 3.27 13.84
CA LEU A 301 8.93 2.74 13.98
C LEU A 301 9.10 1.52 13.07
N THR A 302 10.12 1.55 12.23
CA THR A 302 10.42 0.51 11.25
C THR A 302 11.84 -0.01 11.41
N LYS A 303 12.16 -1.11 10.72
CA LYS A 303 13.47 -1.75 10.79
C LYS A 303 13.96 -1.99 12.22
N TYR A 304 13.01 -2.23 13.10
CA TYR A 304 13.31 -2.39 14.52
C TYR A 304 14.00 -3.73 14.79
N SER A 305 15.11 -3.70 15.50
CA SER A 305 15.88 -4.88 15.87
C SER A 305 15.95 -5.06 17.37
N ASN A 306 15.64 -6.27 17.84
CA ASN A 306 15.85 -6.69 19.25
C ASN A 306 17.16 -7.45 19.45
N ASN A 307 18.03 -7.53 18.44
CA ASN A 307 19.28 -8.26 18.55
C ASN A 307 20.18 -7.65 19.64
N ASN A 308 20.98 -8.50 20.30
CA ASN A 308 21.97 -8.05 21.30
C ASN A 308 22.89 -7.01 20.67
N GLY A 309 22.99 -5.84 21.32
CA GLY A 309 23.79 -4.71 20.83
C GLY A 309 23.07 -3.76 19.88
N SER A 310 21.80 -4.04 19.53
CA SER A 310 20.97 -3.08 18.78
C SER A 310 20.69 -1.83 19.63
N GLN A 311 20.74 -0.66 18.99
CA GLN A 311 20.34 0.60 19.61
C GLN A 311 18.84 0.87 19.50
N SER A 312 18.07 0.03 18.77
CA SER A 312 16.66 0.26 18.54
C SER A 312 15.82 0.41 19.82
N PRO A 313 16.00 -0.36 20.90
CA PRO A 313 15.23 -0.16 22.13
C PRO A 313 15.49 1.19 22.79
N TRP A 314 16.75 1.62 22.83
CA TRP A 314 17.10 2.94 23.37
C TRP A 314 16.55 4.07 22.49
N MET A 315 16.69 3.96 21.19
CA MET A 315 16.13 4.96 20.25
C MET A 315 14.60 5.01 20.30
N GLU A 316 13.93 3.88 20.46
CA GLU A 316 12.47 3.84 20.64
C GLU A 316 12.05 4.68 21.86
N GLU A 317 12.74 4.50 23.02
CA GLU A 317 12.48 5.26 24.23
C GLU A 317 12.63 6.78 23.97
N GLN A 318 13.75 7.19 23.35
CA GLN A 318 14.01 8.60 23.03
C GLN A 318 12.96 9.19 22.07
N ILE A 319 12.56 8.42 21.05
CA ILE A 319 11.56 8.84 20.07
C ILE A 319 10.18 8.97 20.73
N ARG A 320 9.81 8.03 21.60
CA ARG A 320 8.53 8.09 22.34
C ARG A 320 8.52 9.22 23.35
N ASP A 321 9.64 9.52 24.01
CA ASP A 321 9.76 10.67 24.91
C ASP A 321 9.62 12.01 24.15
N ALA A 322 10.23 12.11 22.97
CA ALA A 322 10.20 13.33 22.16
C ALA A 322 8.83 13.58 21.51
N TRP A 323 8.17 12.54 20.95
CA TRP A 323 6.98 12.68 20.11
C TRP A 323 5.70 12.09 20.73
N GLY A 324 5.80 11.41 21.85
CA GLY A 324 4.68 10.99 22.68
C GLY A 324 3.61 10.20 21.92
N GLY A 325 2.37 10.66 22.02
CA GLY A 325 1.21 10.01 21.42
C GLY A 325 1.17 10.00 19.88
N MET A 326 2.09 10.70 19.20
CA MET A 326 2.23 10.65 17.75
C MET A 326 2.85 9.31 17.29
N VAL A 327 3.62 8.64 18.15
CA VAL A 327 4.27 7.37 17.82
C VAL A 327 3.28 6.23 17.96
N LEU A 328 3.11 5.43 16.90
CA LEU A 328 2.28 4.23 16.93
C LEU A 328 2.83 3.24 17.96
N LYS A 329 1.93 2.48 18.60
CA LYS A 329 2.30 1.53 19.64
C LYS A 329 3.11 0.36 19.09
N ASN A 330 2.65 -0.18 17.96
CA ASN A 330 3.29 -1.31 17.31
C ASN A 330 4.43 -0.86 16.39
N VAL A 331 5.45 -1.70 16.27
CA VAL A 331 6.65 -1.44 15.47
C VAL A 331 6.84 -2.49 14.39
N VAL A 332 7.35 -2.11 13.23
CA VAL A 332 7.73 -3.06 12.18
C VAL A 332 9.15 -3.53 12.41
N ARG A 333 9.29 -4.77 12.88
CA ARG A 333 10.60 -5.41 13.08
C ARG A 333 11.16 -5.91 11.75
N GLU A 334 12.47 -5.86 11.65
CA GLU A 334 13.18 -6.46 10.52
C GLU A 334 13.09 -7.98 10.57
N THR A 335 12.71 -8.61 9.46
CA THR A 335 12.64 -10.07 9.34
C THR A 335 13.12 -10.51 7.97
N ASP A 336 13.83 -11.66 7.91
CA ASP A 336 14.25 -12.27 6.65
C ASP A 336 13.07 -12.60 5.73
N GLU A 337 11.89 -12.90 6.30
CA GLU A 337 10.70 -13.25 5.53
C GLU A 337 10.17 -12.07 4.72
N VAL A 338 10.21 -10.86 5.29
CA VAL A 338 9.85 -9.63 4.58
C VAL A 338 10.85 -9.34 3.45
N GLY A 339 12.17 -9.44 3.74
CA GLY A 339 13.20 -9.25 2.72
C GLY A 339 13.09 -10.22 1.54
N LYS A 340 12.83 -11.51 1.81
CA LYS A 340 12.59 -12.51 0.77
C LYS A 340 11.27 -12.28 0.04
N GLY A 341 10.25 -11.79 0.73
CA GLY A 341 8.98 -11.36 0.14
C GLY A 341 9.19 -10.22 -0.87
N GLN A 342 10.00 -9.22 -0.53
CA GLN A 342 10.34 -8.12 -1.44
C GLN A 342 10.99 -8.61 -2.75
N ILE A 343 11.96 -9.54 -2.66
CA ILE A 343 12.59 -10.13 -3.85
C ILE A 343 11.56 -10.84 -4.74
N ARG A 344 10.55 -11.45 -4.13
CA ARG A 344 9.46 -12.16 -4.82
C ARG A 344 8.28 -11.25 -5.14
N MET A 345 8.36 -9.96 -4.81
CA MET A 345 7.28 -8.99 -4.93
C MET A 345 5.98 -9.48 -4.25
N ARG A 346 6.10 -10.05 -3.04
CA ARG A 346 5.00 -10.61 -2.24
C ARG A 346 5.05 -10.13 -0.81
N THR A 347 3.89 -9.79 -0.27
CA THR A 347 3.77 -9.51 1.17
C THR A 347 3.58 -10.80 1.97
N VAL A 348 3.65 -10.68 3.29
CA VAL A 348 3.42 -11.82 4.20
C VAL A 348 1.97 -12.32 4.14
N PHE A 349 1.03 -11.47 3.71
CA PHE A 349 -0.39 -11.80 3.66
C PHE A 349 -0.76 -12.76 2.53
N GLU A 350 0.02 -12.81 1.46
CA GLU A 350 -0.28 -13.61 0.27
C GLU A 350 0.58 -14.86 0.09
N GLN A 351 1.61 -15.04 0.93
CA GLN A 351 2.53 -16.16 0.78
C GLN A 351 1.83 -17.51 1.02
N ALA A 352 1.75 -18.33 -0.01
CA ALA A 352 1.35 -19.72 0.08
C ALA A 352 2.41 -20.57 0.82
N ILE A 353 2.07 -21.77 1.24
CA ILE A 353 2.94 -22.63 2.10
C ILE A 353 4.31 -22.89 1.45
N ASP A 354 4.33 -23.14 0.15
CA ASP A 354 5.53 -23.38 -0.66
C ASP A 354 6.40 -22.14 -0.90
N GLN A 355 5.86 -20.96 -0.63
CA GLN A 355 6.53 -19.67 -0.82
C GLN A 355 7.21 -19.14 0.46
N ARG A 356 6.94 -19.77 1.60
CA ARG A 356 7.46 -19.38 2.93
C ARG A 356 8.85 -19.94 3.14
N SER A 357 9.71 -19.20 3.83
CA SER A 357 11.01 -19.75 4.29
C SER A 357 10.80 -20.89 5.26
N SER A 358 9.90 -20.71 6.22
CA SER A 358 9.35 -21.72 7.12
C SER A 358 8.01 -21.23 7.67
N THR A 359 7.21 -22.15 8.19
CA THR A 359 5.94 -21.80 8.85
C THR A 359 6.17 -20.91 10.07
N GLY A 360 7.27 -21.11 10.82
CA GLY A 360 7.63 -20.30 11.99
C GLY A 360 8.02 -18.87 11.60
N ALA A 361 8.91 -18.71 10.63
CA ALA A 361 9.36 -17.39 10.15
C ALA A 361 8.19 -16.57 9.60
N TRP A 362 7.34 -17.21 8.82
CA TRP A 362 6.13 -16.58 8.28
C TRP A 362 5.14 -16.14 9.39
N ARG A 363 4.87 -17.00 10.39
CA ARG A 363 4.01 -16.62 11.52
C ARG A 363 4.57 -15.45 12.31
N ASN A 364 5.89 -15.44 12.52
CA ASN A 364 6.55 -14.30 13.17
C ASN A 364 6.39 -13.01 12.37
N ALA A 365 6.50 -13.08 11.05
CA ALA A 365 6.28 -11.91 10.19
C ALA A 365 4.82 -11.43 10.23
N LEU A 366 3.84 -12.33 10.20
CA LEU A 366 2.42 -11.97 10.40
C LEU A 366 2.19 -11.31 11.76
N ALA A 367 2.75 -11.89 12.84
CA ALA A 367 2.63 -11.35 14.20
C ALA A 367 3.27 -9.95 14.37
N ILE A 368 4.07 -9.49 13.41
CA ILE A 368 4.59 -8.12 13.33
C ILE A 368 3.62 -7.22 12.57
N TRP A 369 3.19 -7.64 11.38
CA TRP A 369 2.43 -6.79 10.48
C TRP A 369 0.94 -6.66 10.87
N GLU A 370 0.29 -7.74 11.28
CA GLU A 370 -1.13 -7.70 11.67
C GLU A 370 -1.41 -6.69 12.80
N PRO A 371 -0.64 -6.63 13.91
CA PRO A 371 -0.88 -5.61 14.93
C PRO A 371 -0.68 -4.17 14.45
N VAL A 372 0.28 -3.92 13.56
CA VAL A 372 0.52 -2.59 12.97
C VAL A 372 -0.68 -2.18 12.10
N CYS A 373 -1.11 -3.06 11.19
CA CYS A 373 -2.25 -2.79 10.32
C CYS A 373 -3.56 -2.64 11.12
N ASN A 374 -3.76 -3.47 12.16
CA ASN A 374 -4.91 -3.36 13.05
C ASN A 374 -4.90 -2.03 13.83
N GLU A 375 -3.76 -1.60 14.35
CA GLU A 375 -3.66 -0.31 15.04
C GLU A 375 -4.01 0.85 14.11
N ILE A 376 -3.51 0.85 12.87
CA ILE A 376 -3.84 1.86 11.87
C ILE A 376 -5.34 1.83 11.56
N PHE A 377 -5.90 0.64 11.32
CA PHE A 377 -7.32 0.49 11.04
C PHE A 377 -8.21 0.99 12.19
N ASP A 378 -7.98 0.48 13.41
CA ASP A 378 -8.86 0.75 14.55
C ASP A 378 -8.73 2.18 15.09
N ARG A 379 -7.54 2.79 15.03
CA ARG A 379 -7.29 4.13 15.61
C ARG A 379 -7.34 5.26 14.61
N LEU A 380 -7.04 4.98 13.33
CA LEU A 380 -6.85 6.05 12.35
C LEU A 380 -7.86 5.98 11.18
N ILE A 381 -8.33 4.81 10.79
CA ILE A 381 -9.28 4.66 9.68
C ILE A 381 -10.72 4.64 10.19
N LYS A 382 -11.07 3.64 11.00
CA LYS A 382 -12.44 3.40 11.45
C LYS A 382 -13.09 4.61 12.15
N PRO A 383 -12.41 5.36 13.06
CA PRO A 383 -13.01 6.54 13.69
C PRO A 383 -13.36 7.64 12.69
N ARG A 384 -12.67 7.72 11.55
CA ARG A 384 -12.94 8.73 10.51
C ARG A 384 -14.20 8.45 9.70
N TRP A 385 -14.70 7.24 9.74
CA TRP A 385 -16.02 6.92 9.18
C TRP A 385 -17.18 7.50 9.99
N GLU A 386 -16.94 7.82 11.28
CA GLU A 386 -17.97 8.28 12.23
C GLU A 386 -18.02 9.82 12.37
N ILE A 387 -17.02 10.54 11.85
CA ILE A 387 -16.81 11.97 12.15
C ILE A 387 -17.49 12.92 11.14
N ARG A 388 -18.10 12.41 10.06
CA ARG A 388 -18.68 13.29 9.02
C ARG A 388 -20.10 12.95 8.69
#